data_cdae95286abab04c454e031aa7c372f1
#
_entry.id   cdae95286abab04c454e031aa7c372f1
#
_cell.length_a   1.000
_cell.length_b   1.000
_cell.length_c   1.000
_cell.angle_alpha   90.00
_cell.angle_beta   90.00
_cell.angle_gamma   90.00
#
_symmetry.space_group_name_H-M   'P 1'
#
loop_
_entity.id
_entity.type
_entity.pdbx_description
1 polymer ?
#
loop_
_entity_poly.entity_id
_entity_poly.type
_entity_poly.pdbx_seq_one_letter_code
_entity_poly.pdbx_strand_id
1 'polypeptide(L)' 'MAVSKTRAKLVDVARQLFAKNGVDDTTMNDIAVASKKGRRTLYTYFKSKEDIYMAVVESELEMLSGAME' A
#
# COMPACT_ATOMS: atom_id res chain seq x y z
N MET A 1 0.02 -2.92 20.23
CA MET A 1 -0.63 -2.87 18.94
C MET A 1 0.08 -3.69 17.92
N ALA A 2 -0.60 -4.64 17.37
CA ALA A 2 0.02 -5.49 16.37
C ALA A 2 -0.22 -4.90 14.99
N VAL A 3 0.80 -4.28 14.44
CA VAL A 3 0.74 -3.79 13.07
C VAL A 3 1.61 -4.70 12.23
N SER A 4 1.03 -5.27 11.19
CA SER A 4 1.77 -6.15 10.31
C SER A 4 2.83 -5.36 9.54
N LYS A 5 4.07 -5.76 9.68
CA LYS A 5 5.15 -5.11 8.94
C LYS A 5 5.01 -5.38 7.45
N THR A 6 4.53 -6.55 7.09
CA THR A 6 4.31 -6.88 5.68
C THR A 6 3.22 -6.00 5.07
N ARG A 7 2.11 -5.85 5.80
CA ARG A 7 1.03 -4.99 5.30
C ARG A 7 1.52 -3.54 5.14
N ALA A 8 2.24 -3.06 6.14
CA ALA A 8 2.78 -1.70 6.09
C ALA A 8 3.74 -1.52 4.91
N LYS A 9 4.56 -2.52 4.65
CA LYS A 9 5.48 -2.48 3.52
C LYS A 9 4.72 -2.40 2.20
N LEU A 10 3.67 -3.21 2.07
CA LEU A 10 2.86 -3.22 0.84
C LEU A 10 2.19 -1.86 0.62
N VAL A 11 1.65 -1.28 1.69
CA VAL A 11 1.01 0.03 1.60
C VAL A 11 2.04 1.10 1.22
N ASP A 12 3.21 1.07 1.84
CA ASP A 12 4.25 2.05 1.56
C ASP A 12 4.72 1.96 0.11
N VAL A 13 4.94 0.74 -0.40
CA VAL A 13 5.35 0.54 -1.77
C VAL A 13 4.27 1.03 -2.74
N ALA A 14 3.01 0.69 -2.44
CA ALA A 14 1.90 1.13 -3.29
C ALA A 14 1.80 2.65 -3.31
N ARG A 15 1.96 3.27 -2.15
CA ARG A 15 1.91 4.73 -2.06
C ARG A 15 2.97 5.36 -2.95
N GLN A 16 4.18 4.83 -2.91
CA GLN A 16 5.27 5.36 -3.73
C GLN A 16 4.99 5.19 -5.22
N LEU A 17 4.49 4.02 -5.61
CA LEU A 17 4.17 3.78 -7.01
C LEU A 17 3.02 4.63 -7.50
N PHE A 18 1.98 4.80 -6.67
CA PHE A 18 0.86 5.66 -7.03
C PHE A 18 1.32 7.10 -7.20
N ALA A 19 2.22 7.55 -6.36
CA ALA A 19 2.74 8.91 -6.45
C ALA A 19 3.62 9.09 -7.69
N LYS A 20 4.36 8.05 -8.07
CA LYS A 20 5.28 8.12 -9.19
C LYS A 20 4.57 7.95 -10.53
N ASN A 21 3.72 6.95 -10.63
CA ASN A 21 3.12 6.55 -11.91
C ASN A 21 1.65 6.86 -12.02
N GLY A 22 0.98 7.17 -10.91
CA GLY A 22 -0.46 7.31 -10.88
C GLY A 22 -1.14 5.99 -10.58
N VAL A 23 -2.33 6.07 -9.99
CA VAL A 23 -3.08 4.87 -9.61
C VAL A 23 -3.43 4.03 -10.84
N ASP A 24 -3.85 4.71 -11.92
CA ASP A 24 -4.29 4.00 -13.13
C ASP A 24 -3.15 3.26 -13.81
N ASP A 25 -1.92 3.77 -13.69
CA ASP A 25 -0.76 3.17 -14.34
C ASP A 25 -0.01 2.20 -13.45
N THR A 26 -0.50 1.98 -12.24
CA THR A 26 0.10 1.04 -11.30
C THR A 26 -0.77 -0.20 -11.21
N THR A 27 -0.17 -1.38 -11.35
CA THR A 27 -0.89 -2.64 -11.27
C THR A 27 -0.55 -3.36 -9.98
N MET A 28 -1.38 -4.36 -9.62
CA MET A 28 -1.07 -5.22 -8.48
C MET A 28 0.26 -5.93 -8.67
N ASN A 29 0.56 -6.33 -9.90
CA ASN A 29 1.83 -6.97 -10.19
C ASN A 29 3.00 -6.02 -9.92
N ASP A 30 2.86 -4.76 -10.29
CA ASP A 30 3.90 -3.76 -10.03
C ASP A 30 4.19 -3.66 -8.53
N ILE A 31 3.15 -3.65 -7.73
CA ILE A 31 3.28 -3.54 -6.28
C ILE A 31 3.95 -4.79 -5.72
N ALA A 32 3.54 -5.96 -6.20
CA ALA A 32 4.13 -7.22 -5.74
C ALA A 32 5.61 -7.26 -6.04
N VAL A 33 6.00 -6.90 -7.25
CA VAL A 33 7.41 -6.92 -7.66
C VAL A 33 8.21 -5.91 -6.84
N ALA A 34 7.70 -4.70 -6.72
CA ALA A 34 8.42 -3.63 -6.02
C ALA A 34 8.58 -3.93 -4.53
N SER A 35 7.59 -4.59 -3.94
CA SER A 35 7.65 -4.92 -2.52
C SER A 35 8.50 -6.14 -2.23
N LYS A 36 8.81 -6.93 -3.27
CA LYS A 36 9.55 -8.18 -3.16
C LYS A 36 8.84 -9.23 -2.32
N LYS A 37 7.55 -9.06 -2.13
CA LYS A 37 6.76 -10.00 -1.31
C LYS A 37 6.05 -11.05 -2.15
N GLY A 38 5.90 -10.81 -3.45
CA GLY A 38 5.19 -11.70 -4.34
C GLY A 38 3.69 -11.46 -4.33
N ARG A 39 3.03 -11.90 -5.41
CA ARG A 39 1.60 -11.65 -5.57
C ARG A 39 0.76 -12.39 -4.55
N ARG A 40 1.17 -13.59 -4.19
CA ARG A 40 0.41 -14.38 -3.22
C ARG A 40 0.28 -13.63 -1.90
N THR A 41 1.40 -13.09 -1.41
CA THR A 41 1.39 -12.33 -0.17
C THR A 41 0.54 -11.08 -0.31
N LEU A 42 0.69 -10.38 -1.44
CA LEU A 42 -0.07 -9.17 -1.69
C LEU A 42 -1.58 -9.44 -1.64
N TYR A 43 -2.04 -10.50 -2.34
CA TYR A 43 -3.45 -10.82 -2.38
C TYR A 43 -3.99 -11.36 -1.07
N THR A 44 -3.11 -11.78 -0.17
CA THR A 44 -3.52 -12.15 1.18
C THR A 44 -4.02 -10.93 1.95
N TYR A 45 -3.40 -9.79 1.73
CA TYR A 45 -3.76 -8.57 2.45
C TYR A 45 -4.72 -7.69 1.67
N PHE A 46 -4.59 -7.64 0.37
CA PHE A 46 -5.39 -6.73 -0.48
C PHE A 46 -5.86 -7.49 -1.71
N LYS A 47 -7.16 -7.54 -1.91
CA LYS A 47 -7.74 -8.32 -3.00
C LYS A 47 -7.73 -7.59 -4.34
N SER A 48 -7.63 -6.27 -4.28
CA SER A 48 -7.65 -5.47 -5.49
C SER A 48 -6.84 -4.20 -5.29
N LYS A 49 -6.58 -3.52 -6.39
CA LYS A 49 -5.85 -2.25 -6.34
C LYS A 49 -6.65 -1.22 -5.53
N GLU A 50 -7.96 -1.24 -5.65
CA GLU A 50 -8.81 -0.32 -4.89
C GLU A 50 -8.64 -0.53 -3.39
N ASP A 51 -8.52 -1.78 -2.95
CA ASP A 51 -8.33 -2.08 -1.55
C ASP A 51 -7.04 -1.46 -1.02
N ILE A 52 -5.96 -1.61 -1.79
CA ILE A 52 -4.69 -1.06 -1.34
C ILE A 52 -4.68 0.48 -1.48
N TYR A 53 -5.39 1.01 -2.46
CA TYR A 53 -5.52 2.45 -2.61
C TYR A 53 -6.20 3.06 -1.37
N MET A 54 -7.26 2.43 -0.91
CA MET A 54 -7.95 2.90 0.29
C MET A 54 -7.03 2.85 1.50
N ALA A 55 -6.21 1.80 1.60
CA ALA A 55 -5.25 1.70 2.69
C ALA A 55 -4.21 2.81 2.63
N VAL A 56 -3.79 3.17 1.43
CA VAL A 56 -2.84 4.28 1.25
C VAL A 56 -3.47 5.59 1.69
N VAL A 57 -4.70 5.83 1.30
CA VAL A 57 -5.41 7.06 1.69
C VAL A 57 -5.55 7.13 3.20
N GLU A 58 -5.95 6.03 3.83
CA GLU A 58 -6.09 5.98 5.28
C GLU A 58 -4.75 6.24 5.97
N SER A 59 -3.68 5.68 5.42
CA SER A 59 -2.35 5.87 5.98
C SER A 59 -1.94 7.34 5.94
N GLU A 60 -2.24 8.02 4.85
CA GLU A 60 -1.91 9.44 4.72
C GLU A 60 -2.72 10.29 5.70
N LEU A 61 -3.99 9.95 5.87
CA LEU A 61 -4.82 10.66 6.82
C LEU A 61 -4.33 10.47 8.25
N GLU A 62 -3.90 9.25 8.57
CA GLU A 62 -3.35 8.96 9.89
C GLU A 62 -2.08 9.75 10.15
N MET A 63 -1.25 9.89 9.13
CA MET A 63 -0.02 10.67 9.27
C MET A 63 -0.32 12.12 9.59
N LEU A 64 -1.32 12.68 8.93
CA LEU A 64 -1.72 14.06 9.19
C LEU A 64 -2.29 14.22 10.59
N SER A 65 -3.12 13.27 11.01
CA SER A 65 -3.66 13.29 12.37
C SER A 65 -2.57 13.08 13.41
N GLY A 66 -1.67 12.13 13.14
CA GLY A 66 -0.59 11.81 14.06
C GLY A 66 0.32 12.99 14.32
N ALA A 67 0.50 13.84 13.33
CA ALA A 67 1.34 15.01 13.48
C ALA A 67 0.83 15.98 14.52
N MET A 68 -0.44 15.86 14.86
CA MET A 68 -1.06 16.74 15.85
C MET A 68 -0.75 16.29 17.27
N GLU A 69 -0.36 15.05 17.45
CA GLU A 69 -0.01 14.55 18.77
C GLU A 69 1.33 15.10 19.23
#